data_ecc87c679e88ba25468c49156ecbe0b2
#
_entry.id   ecc87c679e88ba25468c49156ecbe0b2
#
_cell.length_a   1.000
_cell.length_b   1.000
_cell.length_c   1.000
_cell.angle_alpha   90.00
_cell.angle_beta   90.00
_cell.angle_gamma   90.00
#
_symmetry.space_group_name_H-M   'P 1'
#
loop_
_entity.id
_entity.type
_entity.pdbx_description
1 polymer ?
#
loop_
_entity_poly.entity_id
_entity_poly.type
_entity_poly.pdbx_seq_one_letter_code
_entity_poly.pdbx_strand_id
1 'polypeptide(L)'
;MSWGMSGMCGEIAGPIDEQLAGLRSLGVARANLTSLSFSKEEKPRSINALTDDELVELRQRLNTNGITGYCVTSPVAKYSVDTDPDIVAQQLDRSIQAANILDSRYLRIFSFAPLDNGTAETDRDQIHHAFEALVTTIESQGNGVTPLLENNYRMYASDGPTTRDLLADYAPGRVALAFDAHACVVAGVRAFDEVWPVVEPWVQVLHLKDYVAETKTIVPVGQGDGQLTEIVSAADSSTVEDLALEPHLHNSKYGEGRDPLDLFRESRDAVLNMLDATGRPRPPVGKP
;
A
#
# COMPACT_ATOMS: atom_id res chain seq x y z
N MET A 1 -12.20 17.97 -2.70
CA MET A 1 -12.34 16.67 -3.42
C MET A 1 -12.76 15.62 -2.41
N SER A 2 -13.37 14.51 -2.80
CA SER A 2 -13.67 13.39 -1.89
C SER A 2 -12.56 12.36 -2.02
N TRP A 3 -12.18 11.72 -0.94
CA TRP A 3 -11.26 10.58 -0.96
C TRP A 3 -11.81 9.42 -1.80
N GLY A 4 -10.92 8.65 -2.43
CA GLY A 4 -11.23 7.32 -2.93
C GLY A 4 -11.12 6.28 -1.82
N MET A 5 -11.58 5.07 -2.09
CA MET A 5 -11.32 3.91 -1.25
C MET A 5 -10.86 2.77 -2.13
N SER A 6 -9.70 2.22 -1.83
CA SER A 6 -9.18 1.02 -2.45
C SER A 6 -9.08 -0.13 -1.46
N GLY A 7 -8.89 -1.33 -1.95
CA GLY A 7 -8.72 -2.51 -1.11
C GLY A 7 -7.67 -3.47 -1.64
N MET A 8 -6.92 -4.08 -0.72
CA MET A 8 -5.98 -5.15 -1.02
C MET A 8 -6.73 -6.42 -1.39
N CYS A 9 -6.74 -6.79 -2.67
CA CYS A 9 -7.47 -7.96 -3.19
C CYS A 9 -7.08 -9.25 -2.45
N GLY A 10 -5.80 -9.47 -2.21
CA GLY A 10 -5.28 -10.69 -1.58
C GLY A 10 -5.73 -10.91 -0.13
N GLU A 11 -6.42 -9.96 0.47
CA GLU A 11 -7.01 -10.11 1.80
C GLU A 11 -8.41 -10.70 1.79
N ILE A 12 -9.02 -10.80 0.61
CA ILE A 12 -10.27 -11.51 0.40
C ILE A 12 -9.94 -12.91 -0.13
N ALA A 13 -10.48 -13.94 0.48
CA ALA A 13 -10.18 -15.32 0.09
C ALA A 13 -10.67 -15.67 -1.33
N GLY A 14 -10.04 -16.69 -1.92
CA GLY A 14 -10.43 -17.24 -3.21
C GLY A 14 -9.67 -16.66 -4.40
N PRO A 15 -10.00 -17.11 -5.62
CA PRO A 15 -9.44 -16.59 -6.85
C PRO A 15 -9.90 -15.17 -7.12
N ILE A 16 -9.26 -14.50 -8.09
CA ILE A 16 -9.48 -13.08 -8.39
C ILE A 16 -10.95 -12.71 -8.58
N ASP A 17 -11.77 -13.55 -9.21
CA ASP A 17 -13.19 -13.25 -9.42
C ASP A 17 -13.97 -13.16 -8.10
N GLU A 18 -13.65 -14.01 -7.10
CA GLU A 18 -14.24 -13.95 -5.76
C GLU A 18 -13.76 -12.69 -5.00
N GLN A 19 -12.47 -12.34 -5.14
CA GLN A 19 -11.92 -11.13 -4.56
C GLN A 19 -12.58 -9.87 -5.12
N LEU A 20 -12.74 -9.78 -6.46
CA LEU A 20 -13.42 -8.66 -7.11
C LEU A 20 -14.89 -8.57 -6.75
N ALA A 21 -15.60 -9.71 -6.69
CA ALA A 21 -16.98 -9.75 -6.21
C ALA A 21 -17.10 -9.29 -4.75
N GLY A 22 -16.15 -9.65 -3.91
CA GLY A 22 -16.04 -9.17 -2.53
C GLY A 22 -15.90 -7.65 -2.47
N LEU A 23 -14.93 -7.06 -3.18
CA LEU A 23 -14.74 -5.61 -3.24
C LEU A 23 -16.01 -4.89 -3.73
N ARG A 24 -16.64 -5.38 -4.82
CA ARG A 24 -17.90 -4.82 -5.32
C ARG A 24 -19.01 -4.84 -4.27
N SER A 25 -19.19 -5.98 -3.58
CA SER A 25 -20.21 -6.12 -2.55
C SER A 25 -20.06 -5.11 -1.41
N LEU A 26 -18.83 -4.59 -1.24
CA LEU A 26 -18.46 -3.60 -0.26
C LEU A 26 -18.46 -2.16 -0.81
N GLY A 27 -18.78 -1.98 -2.11
CA GLY A 27 -18.74 -0.67 -2.76
C GLY A 27 -17.33 -0.12 -3.00
N VAL A 28 -16.30 -0.98 -2.94
CA VAL A 28 -14.90 -0.62 -3.20
C VAL A 28 -14.62 -0.79 -4.70
N ALA A 29 -14.33 0.30 -5.40
CA ALA A 29 -14.15 0.31 -6.86
C ALA A 29 -12.68 0.38 -7.30
N ARG A 30 -11.73 0.33 -6.36
CA ARG A 30 -10.29 0.38 -6.62
C ARG A 30 -9.62 -0.82 -5.99
N ALA A 31 -8.76 -1.50 -6.74
CA ALA A 31 -8.03 -2.68 -6.30
C ALA A 31 -6.54 -2.40 -6.16
N ASN A 32 -5.98 -2.74 -5.02
CA ASN A 32 -4.53 -2.85 -4.83
C ASN A 32 -4.13 -4.31 -5.05
N LEU A 33 -3.27 -4.55 -6.04
CA LEU A 33 -2.98 -5.86 -6.59
C LEU A 33 -1.60 -6.35 -6.11
N THR A 34 -1.57 -7.44 -5.35
CA THR A 34 -0.33 -8.06 -4.82
C THR A 34 -0.10 -9.44 -5.38
N SER A 35 -0.88 -10.40 -4.88
CA SER A 35 -0.83 -11.82 -5.26
C SER A 35 -2.23 -12.31 -5.51
N LEU A 36 -2.41 -13.11 -6.55
CA LEU A 36 -3.71 -13.64 -6.93
C LEU A 36 -3.58 -15.00 -7.65
N SER A 37 -4.71 -15.70 -7.76
CA SER A 37 -4.89 -16.86 -8.63
C SER A 37 -6.11 -16.66 -9.51
N PHE A 38 -6.14 -17.32 -10.65
CA PHE A 38 -7.27 -17.27 -11.58
C PHE A 38 -8.29 -18.38 -11.32
N SER A 39 -7.91 -19.42 -10.57
CA SER A 39 -8.79 -20.52 -10.17
C SER A 39 -8.49 -20.99 -8.74
N LYS A 40 -9.37 -21.83 -8.18
CA LYS A 40 -9.20 -22.41 -6.84
C LYS A 40 -8.09 -23.45 -6.75
N GLU A 41 -7.75 -24.06 -7.87
CA GLU A 41 -6.72 -25.09 -8.00
C GLU A 41 -5.32 -24.49 -8.05
N GLU A 42 -5.20 -23.20 -8.38
CA GLU A 42 -3.93 -22.48 -8.47
C GLU A 42 -3.52 -21.87 -7.13
N LYS A 43 -2.21 -21.91 -6.85
CA LYS A 43 -1.65 -21.12 -5.76
C LYS A 43 -1.56 -19.65 -6.19
N PRO A 44 -1.86 -18.70 -5.29
CA PRO A 44 -1.66 -17.29 -5.59
C PRO A 44 -0.20 -17.02 -5.99
N ARG A 45 -0.04 -16.26 -7.08
CA ARG A 45 1.26 -15.77 -7.58
C ARG A 45 1.32 -14.26 -7.43
N SER A 46 2.52 -13.75 -7.17
CA SER A 46 2.76 -12.31 -7.17
C SER A 46 2.37 -11.72 -8.52
N ILE A 47 1.86 -10.51 -8.52
CA ILE A 47 1.52 -9.75 -9.73
C ILE A 47 2.69 -9.69 -10.73
N ASN A 48 3.94 -9.63 -10.22
CA ASN A 48 5.15 -9.59 -11.02
C ASN A 48 5.49 -10.95 -11.68
N ALA A 49 4.88 -12.04 -11.23
CA ALA A 49 5.10 -13.38 -11.78
C ALA A 49 4.05 -13.77 -12.83
N LEU A 50 3.07 -12.91 -13.09
CA LEU A 50 2.08 -13.13 -14.15
C LEU A 50 2.69 -12.83 -15.52
N THR A 51 2.26 -13.56 -16.52
CA THR A 51 2.58 -13.27 -17.93
C THR A 51 1.80 -12.05 -18.43
N ASP A 52 2.19 -11.48 -19.57
CA ASP A 52 1.47 -10.35 -20.15
C ASP A 52 0.04 -10.71 -20.53
N ASP A 53 -0.19 -11.92 -21.05
CA ASP A 53 -1.53 -12.42 -21.38
C ASP A 53 -2.40 -12.52 -20.11
N GLU A 54 -1.85 -13.00 -19.01
CA GLU A 54 -2.54 -13.06 -17.72
C GLU A 54 -2.83 -11.66 -17.16
N LEU A 55 -1.93 -10.70 -17.33
CA LEU A 55 -2.17 -9.31 -16.95
C LEU A 55 -3.25 -8.66 -17.80
N VAL A 56 -3.29 -8.94 -19.10
CA VAL A 56 -4.37 -8.49 -19.98
C VAL A 56 -5.70 -9.12 -19.59
N GLU A 57 -5.73 -10.42 -19.28
CA GLU A 57 -6.92 -11.09 -18.76
C GLU A 57 -7.39 -10.47 -17.43
N LEU A 58 -6.45 -10.22 -16.50
CA LEU A 58 -6.75 -9.55 -15.24
C LEU A 58 -7.39 -8.16 -15.47
N ARG A 59 -6.84 -7.36 -16.38
CA ARG A 59 -7.41 -6.06 -16.75
C ARG A 59 -8.85 -6.19 -17.27
N GLN A 60 -9.13 -7.21 -18.10
CA GLN A 60 -10.49 -7.47 -18.59
C GLN A 60 -11.45 -7.82 -17.45
N ARG A 61 -11.03 -8.67 -16.50
CA ARG A 61 -11.82 -9.03 -15.32
C ARG A 61 -12.10 -7.83 -14.43
N LEU A 62 -11.10 -6.98 -14.17
CA LEU A 62 -11.25 -5.72 -13.46
C LEU A 62 -12.31 -4.82 -14.13
N ASN A 63 -12.18 -4.59 -15.43
CA ASN A 63 -13.10 -3.76 -16.19
C ASN A 63 -14.54 -4.32 -16.20
N THR A 64 -14.69 -5.63 -16.35
CA THR A 64 -16.01 -6.31 -16.32
C THR A 64 -16.68 -6.13 -14.94
N ASN A 65 -15.89 -6.07 -13.89
CA ASN A 65 -16.38 -5.83 -12.53
C ASN A 65 -16.53 -4.34 -12.17
N GLY A 66 -16.19 -3.40 -13.06
CA GLY A 66 -16.22 -1.97 -12.79
C GLY A 66 -15.20 -1.54 -11.73
N ILE A 67 -14.11 -2.30 -11.59
CA ILE A 67 -13.01 -2.05 -10.64
C ILE A 67 -11.79 -1.57 -11.40
N THR A 68 -11.11 -0.56 -10.88
CA THR A 68 -9.84 -0.07 -11.40
C THR A 68 -8.67 -0.75 -10.70
N GLY A 69 -7.68 -1.23 -11.45
CA GLY A 69 -6.39 -1.67 -10.91
C GLY A 69 -5.58 -0.45 -10.43
N TYR A 70 -5.86 0.01 -9.21
CA TYR A 70 -5.39 1.30 -8.72
C TYR A 70 -3.91 1.35 -8.40
N CYS A 71 -3.41 0.30 -7.76
CA CYS A 71 -2.01 0.17 -7.37
C CYS A 71 -1.48 -1.25 -7.63
N VAL A 72 -0.35 -1.35 -8.32
CA VAL A 72 0.47 -2.56 -8.31
C VAL A 72 1.34 -2.54 -7.08
N THR A 73 1.09 -3.44 -6.13
CA THR A 73 1.83 -3.52 -4.86
C THR A 73 2.99 -4.49 -5.00
N SER A 74 4.12 -3.97 -5.46
CA SER A 74 5.32 -4.76 -5.74
C SER A 74 6.19 -4.98 -4.49
N PRO A 75 7.07 -6.02 -4.47
CA PRO A 75 8.07 -6.18 -3.42
C PRO A 75 9.38 -5.43 -3.73
N VAL A 76 9.43 -4.59 -4.76
CA VAL A 76 10.65 -3.87 -5.19
C VAL A 76 11.22 -3.06 -4.02
N ALA A 77 12.52 -3.22 -3.80
CA ALA A 77 13.28 -2.60 -2.71
C ALA A 77 12.81 -2.96 -1.28
N LYS A 78 12.12 -4.10 -1.09
CA LYS A 78 11.81 -4.68 0.23
C LYS A 78 12.90 -5.66 0.68
N TYR A 79 14.13 -5.31 0.43
CA TYR A 79 15.34 -6.10 0.71
C TYR A 79 16.53 -5.16 0.92
N SER A 80 17.70 -5.73 1.27
CA SER A 80 18.92 -4.95 1.52
C SER A 80 19.39 -4.21 0.26
N VAL A 81 20.01 -3.05 0.46
CA VAL A 81 20.50 -2.17 -0.61
C VAL A 81 21.64 -2.78 -1.44
N ASP A 82 22.31 -3.82 -0.93
CA ASP A 82 23.35 -4.59 -1.66
C ASP A 82 22.79 -5.78 -2.45
N THR A 83 21.47 -5.91 -2.54
CA THR A 83 20.85 -6.91 -3.42
C THR A 83 21.33 -6.72 -4.85
N ASP A 84 21.62 -7.87 -5.52
CA ASP A 84 22.13 -7.89 -6.89
C ASP A 84 21.31 -6.94 -7.79
N PRO A 85 21.96 -5.95 -8.42
CA PRO A 85 21.29 -4.97 -9.27
C PRO A 85 20.46 -5.58 -10.40
N ASP A 86 20.87 -6.74 -10.95
CA ASP A 86 20.14 -7.42 -12.01
C ASP A 86 18.80 -7.99 -11.49
N ILE A 87 18.77 -8.48 -10.24
CA ILE A 87 17.51 -8.90 -9.58
C ILE A 87 16.60 -7.71 -9.36
N VAL A 88 17.15 -6.60 -8.89
CA VAL A 88 16.37 -5.35 -8.67
C VAL A 88 15.78 -4.86 -9.99
N ALA A 89 16.61 -4.76 -11.04
CA ALA A 89 16.19 -4.31 -12.36
C ALA A 89 15.09 -5.21 -12.94
N GLN A 90 15.27 -6.54 -12.89
CA GLN A 90 14.27 -7.49 -13.39
C GLN A 90 12.92 -7.36 -12.66
N GLN A 91 12.95 -7.23 -11.33
CA GLN A 91 11.72 -7.06 -10.56
C GLN A 91 11.04 -5.73 -10.85
N LEU A 92 11.81 -4.67 -11.00
CA LEU A 92 11.31 -3.34 -11.33
C LEU A 92 10.66 -3.34 -12.71
N ASP A 93 11.34 -3.85 -13.73
CA ASP A 93 10.83 -3.92 -15.10
C ASP A 93 9.51 -4.68 -15.19
N ARG A 94 9.42 -5.84 -14.52
CA ARG A 94 8.16 -6.61 -14.46
C ARG A 94 7.05 -5.87 -13.73
N SER A 95 7.38 -5.12 -12.68
CA SER A 95 6.41 -4.33 -11.92
C SER A 95 5.89 -3.15 -12.75
N ILE A 96 6.77 -2.46 -13.47
CA ILE A 96 6.41 -1.37 -14.39
C ILE A 96 5.53 -1.90 -15.53
N GLN A 97 5.91 -3.04 -16.12
CA GLN A 97 5.12 -3.66 -17.17
C GLN A 97 3.72 -4.05 -16.70
N ALA A 98 3.61 -4.64 -15.49
CA ALA A 98 2.31 -4.93 -14.88
C ALA A 98 1.48 -3.66 -14.66
N ALA A 99 2.08 -2.60 -14.12
CA ALA A 99 1.40 -1.33 -13.90
C ALA A 99 0.91 -0.69 -15.21
N ASN A 100 1.73 -0.74 -16.27
CA ASN A 100 1.36 -0.24 -17.60
C ASN A 100 0.21 -1.03 -18.22
N ILE A 101 0.26 -2.38 -18.19
CA ILE A 101 -0.80 -3.23 -18.75
C ILE A 101 -2.11 -3.01 -17.98
N LEU A 102 -2.05 -2.87 -16.66
CA LEU A 102 -3.22 -2.69 -15.80
C LEU A 102 -3.73 -1.24 -15.74
N ASP A 103 -3.02 -0.30 -16.37
CA ASP A 103 -3.33 1.14 -16.34
C ASP A 103 -3.41 1.68 -14.90
N SER A 104 -2.46 1.25 -14.07
CA SER A 104 -2.44 1.55 -12.66
C SER A 104 -1.96 2.98 -12.39
N ARG A 105 -2.59 3.66 -11.43
CA ARG A 105 -2.19 4.99 -10.95
C ARG A 105 -0.84 4.96 -10.25
N TYR A 106 -0.59 3.90 -9.47
CA TYR A 106 0.59 3.77 -8.63
C TYR A 106 1.31 2.44 -8.83
N LEU A 107 2.63 2.51 -8.68
CA LEU A 107 3.49 1.37 -8.45
C LEU A 107 4.11 1.51 -7.05
N ARG A 108 3.70 0.66 -6.10
CA ARG A 108 4.28 0.67 -4.77
C ARG A 108 5.68 0.07 -4.78
N ILE A 109 6.60 0.79 -4.14
CA ILE A 109 8.00 0.39 -3.89
C ILE A 109 8.35 0.64 -2.42
N PHE A 110 9.49 0.12 -2.00
CA PHE A 110 10.07 0.37 -0.67
C PHE A 110 11.38 1.17 -0.81
N SER A 111 12.03 1.43 0.32
CA SER A 111 13.21 2.29 0.42
C SER A 111 14.52 1.52 0.61
N PHE A 112 14.55 0.25 0.31
CA PHE A 112 15.61 -0.68 0.70
C PHE A 112 15.82 -0.75 2.23
N ALA A 113 16.36 -1.87 2.68
CA ALA A 113 16.90 -2.00 4.03
C ALA A 113 18.39 -1.62 4.03
N PRO A 114 18.91 -1.04 5.12
CA PRO A 114 20.34 -0.94 5.33
C PRO A 114 21.02 -2.33 5.26
N LEU A 115 22.34 -2.33 5.13
CA LEU A 115 23.17 -3.54 5.19
C LEU A 115 23.03 -4.22 6.57
N ASP A 116 23.28 -5.53 6.64
CA ASP A 116 23.19 -6.30 7.90
C ASP A 116 24.02 -5.70 9.05
N ASN A 117 25.17 -5.10 8.71
CA ASN A 117 26.05 -4.43 9.67
C ASN A 117 26.04 -2.90 9.53
N GLY A 118 25.10 -2.37 8.74
CA GLY A 118 24.92 -0.95 8.48
C GLY A 118 23.83 -0.32 9.35
N THR A 119 23.69 0.97 9.19
CA THR A 119 22.62 1.76 9.79
C THR A 119 22.02 2.68 8.73
N ALA A 120 20.88 3.28 9.04
CA ALA A 120 20.30 4.30 8.16
C ALA A 120 21.30 5.44 7.87
N GLU A 121 22.15 5.80 8.85
CA GLU A 121 23.15 6.86 8.67
C GLU A 121 24.32 6.41 7.78
N THR A 122 24.89 5.21 8.02
CA THR A 122 26.06 4.75 7.27
C THR A 122 25.75 4.42 5.81
N ASP A 123 24.55 3.96 5.54
CA ASP A 123 24.15 3.47 4.21
C ASP A 123 23.27 4.47 3.44
N ARG A 124 23.04 5.65 4.03
CA ARG A 124 22.19 6.71 3.50
C ARG A 124 22.43 6.99 2.02
N ASP A 125 23.66 7.34 1.67
CA ASP A 125 23.98 7.79 0.31
C ASP A 125 23.80 6.66 -0.73
N GLN A 126 24.09 5.42 -0.35
CA GLN A 126 23.86 4.25 -1.20
C GLN A 126 22.36 4.01 -1.41
N ILE A 127 21.58 4.12 -0.34
CA ILE A 127 20.12 3.96 -0.40
C ILE A 127 19.47 5.06 -1.24
N HIS A 128 19.85 6.33 -1.03
CA HIS A 128 19.36 7.46 -1.83
C HIS A 128 19.67 7.27 -3.32
N HIS A 129 20.90 6.88 -3.66
CA HIS A 129 21.29 6.62 -5.04
C HIS A 129 20.48 5.48 -5.67
N ALA A 130 20.32 4.36 -4.95
CA ALA A 130 19.53 3.22 -5.42
C ALA A 130 18.04 3.59 -5.57
N PHE A 131 17.48 4.34 -4.63
CA PHE A 131 16.09 4.78 -4.69
C PHE A 131 15.83 5.75 -5.86
N GLU A 132 16.73 6.72 -6.11
CA GLU A 132 16.63 7.63 -7.27
C GLU A 132 16.66 6.85 -8.59
N ALA A 133 17.46 5.79 -8.69
CA ALA A 133 17.48 4.93 -9.87
C ALA A 133 16.13 4.25 -10.11
N LEU A 134 15.43 3.78 -9.04
CA LEU A 134 14.08 3.24 -9.15
C LEU A 134 13.09 4.30 -9.66
N VAL A 135 13.08 5.47 -9.02
CA VAL A 135 12.18 6.57 -9.37
C VAL A 135 12.35 6.99 -10.84
N THR A 136 13.58 7.23 -11.25
CA THR A 136 13.92 7.62 -12.64
C THR A 136 13.48 6.55 -13.64
N THR A 137 13.67 5.28 -13.32
CA THR A 137 13.24 4.17 -14.19
C THR A 137 11.72 4.11 -14.31
N ILE A 138 10.98 4.25 -13.20
CA ILE A 138 9.51 4.29 -13.22
C ILE A 138 9.00 5.49 -14.04
N GLU A 139 9.59 6.67 -13.85
CA GLU A 139 9.21 7.88 -14.59
C GLU A 139 9.43 7.73 -16.11
N SER A 140 10.55 7.11 -16.50
CA SER A 140 10.90 6.96 -17.92
C SER A 140 10.12 5.87 -18.64
N GLN A 141 9.69 4.82 -17.94
CA GLN A 141 9.07 3.63 -18.53
C GLN A 141 7.61 3.41 -18.12
N GLY A 142 7.14 4.08 -17.06
CA GLY A 142 5.87 3.82 -16.41
C GLY A 142 4.65 4.52 -17.03
N ASN A 143 4.76 5.18 -18.21
CA ASN A 143 3.62 5.79 -18.92
C ASN A 143 2.67 6.61 -18.04
N GLY A 144 3.21 7.37 -17.07
CA GLY A 144 2.43 8.17 -16.12
C GLY A 144 2.10 7.47 -14.79
N VAL A 145 2.60 6.27 -14.57
CA VAL A 145 2.56 5.60 -13.26
C VAL A 145 3.39 6.39 -12.26
N THR A 146 2.82 6.68 -11.09
CA THR A 146 3.53 7.39 -10.02
C THR A 146 4.20 6.40 -9.07
N PRO A 147 5.50 6.56 -8.75
CA PRO A 147 6.14 5.80 -7.67
C PRO A 147 5.43 6.07 -6.34
N LEU A 148 5.05 5.01 -5.62
CA LEU A 148 4.41 5.09 -4.32
C LEU A 148 5.31 4.42 -3.27
N LEU A 149 6.04 5.22 -2.51
CA LEU A 149 6.84 4.72 -1.38
C LEU A 149 5.89 4.28 -0.25
N GLU A 150 6.08 3.08 0.28
CA GLU A 150 5.45 2.66 1.55
C GLU A 150 6.50 2.72 2.67
N ASN A 151 6.22 3.46 3.75
CA ASN A 151 7.07 3.40 4.94
C ASN A 151 6.95 2.03 5.61
N ASN A 152 8.10 1.48 6.05
CA ASN A 152 8.13 0.14 6.63
C ASN A 152 9.25 0.02 7.67
N TYR A 153 8.92 -0.54 8.83
CA TYR A 153 9.81 -0.65 10.00
C TYR A 153 11.12 -1.41 9.78
N ARG A 154 11.25 -2.15 8.66
CA ARG A 154 12.48 -2.88 8.29
C ARG A 154 13.29 -2.18 7.20
N MET A 155 12.77 -1.09 6.65
CA MET A 155 13.38 -0.37 5.55
C MET A 155 14.00 0.92 6.03
N TYR A 156 14.71 1.62 5.15
CA TYR A 156 15.27 2.93 5.47
C TYR A 156 14.18 3.92 5.92
N ALA A 157 13.11 4.04 5.15
CA ALA A 157 11.95 4.86 5.50
C ALA A 157 11.10 4.14 6.57
N SER A 158 11.61 4.07 7.79
CA SER A 158 10.97 3.38 8.93
C SER A 158 10.33 4.30 9.95
N ASP A 159 10.78 5.55 10.00
CA ASP A 159 10.31 6.59 10.92
C ASP A 159 10.16 7.95 10.21
N GLY A 160 9.76 8.99 10.95
CA GLY A 160 9.57 10.33 10.38
C GLY A 160 10.84 10.94 9.82
N PRO A 161 11.95 10.99 10.55
CA PRO A 161 13.21 11.56 10.10
C PRO A 161 13.75 10.89 8.83
N THR A 162 13.85 9.57 8.79
CA THR A 162 14.41 8.83 7.64
C THR A 162 13.48 8.85 6.42
N THR A 163 12.16 8.77 6.65
CA THR A 163 11.18 8.90 5.56
C THR A 163 11.23 10.29 4.93
N ARG A 164 11.28 11.33 5.76
CA ARG A 164 11.42 12.70 5.27
C ARG A 164 12.75 12.93 4.57
N ASP A 165 13.85 12.43 5.13
CA ASP A 165 15.18 12.56 4.52
C ASP A 165 15.18 12.01 3.09
N LEU A 166 14.65 10.82 2.88
CA LEU A 166 14.55 10.21 1.56
C LEU A 166 13.63 11.00 0.60
N LEU A 167 12.51 11.51 1.10
CA LEU A 167 11.52 12.20 0.27
C LEU A 167 11.86 13.68 0.01
N ALA A 168 12.77 14.29 0.78
CA ALA A 168 13.11 15.70 0.65
C ALA A 168 13.70 16.07 -0.72
N ASP A 169 14.28 15.11 -1.43
CA ASP A 169 14.82 15.30 -2.78
C ASP A 169 13.73 15.30 -3.88
N TYR A 170 12.48 15.00 -3.51
CA TYR A 170 11.36 14.88 -4.44
C TYR A 170 10.28 15.91 -4.15
N ALA A 171 9.79 16.59 -5.18
CA ALA A 171 8.59 17.39 -5.03
C ALA A 171 7.38 16.50 -4.67
N PRO A 172 6.46 16.99 -3.83
CA PRO A 172 5.20 16.29 -3.60
C PRO A 172 4.50 15.93 -4.91
N GLY A 173 4.15 14.66 -5.08
CA GLY A 173 3.53 14.14 -6.32
C GLY A 173 4.51 13.57 -7.35
N ARG A 174 5.82 13.88 -7.31
CA ARG A 174 6.84 13.15 -8.07
C ARG A 174 7.04 11.74 -7.50
N VAL A 175 7.17 11.66 -6.17
CA VAL A 175 7.06 10.42 -5.40
C VAL A 175 5.94 10.62 -4.40
N ALA A 176 4.98 9.70 -4.38
CA ALA A 176 3.90 9.68 -3.41
C ALA A 176 4.28 8.80 -2.22
N LEU A 177 3.70 9.07 -1.04
CA LEU A 177 3.84 8.23 0.15
C LEU A 177 2.52 7.50 0.43
N ALA A 178 2.58 6.17 0.52
CA ALA A 178 1.59 5.36 1.19
C ALA A 178 1.96 5.32 2.67
N PHE A 179 1.23 6.05 3.49
CA PHE A 179 1.51 6.15 4.90
C PHE A 179 0.89 4.98 5.67
N ASP A 180 1.74 4.14 6.24
CA ASP A 180 1.37 2.99 7.06
C ASP A 180 1.64 3.26 8.55
N ALA A 181 0.57 3.56 9.29
CA ALA A 181 0.65 3.82 10.72
C ALA A 181 1.03 2.57 11.53
N HIS A 182 0.64 1.37 11.09
CA HIS A 182 1.07 0.12 11.71
C HIS A 182 2.59 -0.03 11.69
N ALA A 183 3.25 0.33 10.57
CA ALA A 183 4.70 0.27 10.47
C ALA A 183 5.37 1.20 11.51
N CYS A 184 4.80 2.38 11.75
CA CYS A 184 5.27 3.31 12.79
C CYS A 184 5.17 2.70 14.19
N VAL A 185 4.02 2.10 14.53
CA VAL A 185 3.83 1.45 15.84
C VAL A 185 4.82 0.30 16.04
N VAL A 186 5.06 -0.52 15.01
CA VAL A 186 6.04 -1.62 15.08
C VAL A 186 7.48 -1.08 15.22
N ALA A 187 7.79 0.07 14.61
CA ALA A 187 9.07 0.76 14.78
C ALA A 187 9.22 1.42 16.17
N GLY A 188 8.15 1.48 16.97
CA GLY A 188 8.15 2.07 18.30
C GLY A 188 8.02 3.61 18.30
N VAL A 189 7.51 4.19 17.20
CA VAL A 189 7.28 5.64 17.06
C VAL A 189 5.79 5.96 16.96
N ARG A 190 5.40 7.16 17.37
CA ARG A 190 4.00 7.59 17.36
C ARG A 190 3.65 8.14 15.99
N ALA A 191 2.74 7.43 15.29
CA ALA A 191 2.44 7.69 13.88
C ALA A 191 1.96 9.14 13.64
N PHE A 192 1.01 9.65 14.43
CA PHE A 192 0.48 11.00 14.28
C PHE A 192 1.41 12.06 14.87
N ASP A 193 1.89 11.83 16.11
CA ASP A 193 2.59 12.89 16.83
C ASP A 193 4.03 13.13 16.33
N GLU A 194 4.70 12.06 15.84
CA GLU A 194 6.13 12.13 15.49
C GLU A 194 6.37 12.02 13.99
N VAL A 195 5.59 11.19 13.26
CA VAL A 195 5.86 10.92 11.86
C VAL A 195 5.02 11.79 10.92
N TRP A 196 3.70 11.83 11.14
CA TRP A 196 2.77 12.55 10.26
C TRP A 196 3.19 14.00 9.98
N PRO A 197 3.57 14.85 10.98
CA PRO A 197 3.85 16.25 10.73
C PRO A 197 5.03 16.52 9.78
N VAL A 198 5.92 15.54 9.63
CA VAL A 198 7.14 15.70 8.82
C VAL A 198 7.03 15.05 7.45
N VAL A 199 6.03 14.19 7.23
CA VAL A 199 5.84 13.47 5.94
C VAL A 199 4.55 13.82 5.21
N GLU A 200 3.60 14.49 5.87
CA GLU A 200 2.27 14.84 5.33
C GLU A 200 2.30 15.39 3.89
N PRO A 201 3.23 16.26 3.47
CA PRO A 201 3.23 16.82 2.13
C PRO A 201 3.30 15.78 1.00
N TRP A 202 3.87 14.61 1.25
CA TRP A 202 4.01 13.52 0.28
C TRP A 202 2.91 12.47 0.37
N VAL A 203 2.10 12.48 1.45
CA VAL A 203 1.08 11.44 1.66
C VAL A 203 -0.06 11.61 0.67
N GLN A 204 -0.23 10.63 -0.21
CA GLN A 204 -1.34 10.54 -1.14
C GLN A 204 -2.24 9.32 -0.88
N VAL A 205 -1.74 8.32 -0.17
CA VAL A 205 -2.49 7.11 0.20
C VAL A 205 -2.32 6.85 1.69
N LEU A 206 -3.43 6.57 2.38
CA LEU A 206 -3.40 6.08 3.76
C LEU A 206 -3.64 4.58 3.76
N HIS A 207 -2.66 3.79 4.22
CA HIS A 207 -2.86 2.38 4.51
C HIS A 207 -3.59 2.22 5.84
N LEU A 208 -4.82 1.72 5.75
CA LEU A 208 -5.70 1.58 6.90
C LEU A 208 -5.56 0.17 7.49
N LYS A 209 -4.60 0.08 8.39
CA LYS A 209 -4.22 -1.10 9.16
C LYS A 209 -3.83 -0.64 10.55
N ASP A 210 -4.28 -1.37 11.58
CA ASP A 210 -4.03 -0.97 12.96
C ASP A 210 -3.43 -2.11 13.79
N TYR A 211 -2.74 -1.75 14.85
CA TYR A 211 -1.92 -2.68 15.62
C TYR A 211 -1.82 -2.25 17.09
N VAL A 212 -1.91 -3.22 17.99
CA VAL A 212 -1.66 -3.02 19.42
C VAL A 212 -0.26 -3.50 19.75
N ALA A 213 0.62 -2.58 20.14
CA ALA A 213 2.04 -2.85 20.42
C ALA A 213 2.24 -3.81 21.59
N GLU A 214 1.48 -3.66 22.67
CA GLU A 214 1.58 -4.49 23.88
C GLU A 214 1.31 -5.97 23.57
N THR A 215 0.24 -6.26 22.83
CA THR A 215 -0.17 -7.65 22.52
C THR A 215 0.44 -8.16 21.23
N LYS A 216 1.12 -7.32 20.45
CA LYS A 216 1.67 -7.60 19.11
C LYS A 216 0.60 -8.16 18.18
N THR A 217 -0.58 -7.57 18.19
CA THR A 217 -1.75 -8.07 17.46
C THR A 217 -2.29 -7.00 16.52
N ILE A 218 -2.55 -7.40 15.27
CA ILE A 218 -3.32 -6.59 14.32
C ILE A 218 -4.79 -6.62 14.75
N VAL A 219 -5.41 -5.45 14.75
CA VAL A 219 -6.79 -5.22 15.20
C VAL A 219 -7.55 -4.39 14.17
N PRO A 220 -8.88 -4.33 14.24
CA PRO A 220 -9.66 -3.44 13.39
C PRO A 220 -9.21 -1.99 13.51
N VAL A 221 -9.33 -1.26 12.39
CA VAL A 221 -8.96 0.16 12.28
C VAL A 221 -9.58 0.99 13.41
N GLY A 222 -8.76 1.80 14.08
CA GLY A 222 -9.14 2.65 15.21
C GLY A 222 -9.21 1.94 16.57
N GLN A 223 -8.80 0.66 16.65
CA GLN A 223 -8.73 -0.09 17.92
C GLN A 223 -7.29 -0.35 18.39
N GLY A 224 -6.30 0.14 17.66
CA GLY A 224 -4.88 -0.02 17.97
C GLY A 224 -4.20 1.28 18.36
N ASP A 225 -2.88 1.24 18.32
CA ASP A 225 -1.99 2.34 18.72
C ASP A 225 -1.59 3.24 17.52
N GLY A 226 -2.16 2.99 16.31
CA GLY A 226 -1.79 3.67 15.07
C GLY A 226 -2.23 5.14 14.96
N GLN A 227 -2.97 5.68 15.94
CA GLN A 227 -3.46 7.06 15.93
C GLN A 227 -4.22 7.43 14.63
N LEU A 228 -4.93 6.46 14.04
CA LEU A 228 -5.58 6.62 12.74
C LEU A 228 -6.73 7.64 12.75
N THR A 229 -7.38 7.84 13.90
CA THR A 229 -8.44 8.84 14.05
C THR A 229 -7.88 10.25 13.92
N GLU A 230 -6.74 10.52 14.55
CA GLU A 230 -6.02 11.78 14.48
C GLU A 230 -5.50 12.05 13.06
N ILE A 231 -4.89 11.04 12.45
CA ILE A 231 -4.39 11.11 11.06
C ILE A 231 -5.52 11.42 10.08
N VAL A 232 -6.62 10.68 10.13
CA VAL A 232 -7.79 10.90 9.26
C VAL A 232 -8.41 12.28 9.52
N SER A 233 -8.45 12.74 10.78
CA SER A 233 -8.93 14.10 11.11
C SER A 233 -8.04 15.19 10.55
N ALA A 234 -6.73 15.01 10.53
CA ALA A 234 -5.78 16.01 10.04
C ALA A 234 -5.62 15.98 8.51
N ALA A 235 -5.75 14.80 7.89
CA ALA A 235 -5.50 14.61 6.47
C ALA A 235 -6.34 15.55 5.58
N ASP A 236 -5.66 16.16 4.59
CA ASP A 236 -6.33 17.01 3.60
C ASP A 236 -6.69 16.19 2.34
N SER A 237 -7.96 16.22 1.95
CA SER A 237 -8.43 15.57 0.72
C SER A 237 -7.94 16.23 -0.57
N SER A 238 -7.19 17.32 -0.49
CA SER A 238 -6.50 17.90 -1.65
C SER A 238 -5.15 17.22 -1.93
N THR A 239 -4.57 16.57 -0.93
CA THR A 239 -3.30 15.82 -1.01
C THR A 239 -3.52 14.32 -0.92
N VAL A 240 -4.25 13.85 0.10
CA VAL A 240 -4.60 12.44 0.26
C VAL A 240 -5.72 12.07 -0.73
N GLU A 241 -5.40 11.20 -1.68
CA GLU A 241 -6.32 10.77 -2.74
C GLU A 241 -7.12 9.52 -2.37
N ASP A 242 -6.56 8.64 -1.53
CA ASP A 242 -7.11 7.30 -1.30
C ASP A 242 -6.93 6.77 0.12
N LEU A 243 -7.96 6.08 0.57
CA LEU A 243 -7.99 5.29 1.80
C LEU A 243 -7.87 3.82 1.43
N ALA A 244 -6.67 3.26 1.57
CA ALA A 244 -6.38 1.88 1.18
C ALA A 244 -6.65 0.91 2.32
N LEU A 245 -7.70 0.09 2.19
CA LEU A 245 -8.00 -0.97 3.15
C LEU A 245 -6.97 -2.09 3.03
N GLU A 246 -6.15 -2.23 4.05
CA GLU A 246 -5.13 -3.28 4.20
C GLU A 246 -5.19 -3.89 5.61
N PRO A 247 -6.32 -4.45 6.03
CA PRO A 247 -6.54 -4.79 7.44
C PRO A 247 -5.65 -5.89 8.00
N HIS A 248 -5.18 -6.85 7.19
CA HIS A 248 -4.42 -8.02 7.62
C HIS A 248 -5.04 -8.83 8.76
N LEU A 249 -6.33 -8.65 9.04
CA LEU A 249 -7.03 -9.30 10.15
C LEU A 249 -7.07 -10.81 10.00
N HIS A 250 -7.20 -11.32 8.77
CA HIS A 250 -7.24 -12.76 8.49
C HIS A 250 -5.93 -13.48 8.86
N ASN A 251 -4.82 -12.75 8.94
CA ASN A 251 -3.50 -13.26 9.34
C ASN A 251 -3.19 -13.03 10.83
N SER A 252 -4.15 -12.56 11.61
CA SER A 252 -3.99 -12.21 13.02
C SER A 252 -4.78 -13.13 13.93
N LYS A 253 -4.44 -13.13 15.23
CA LYS A 253 -5.23 -13.80 16.25
C LYS A 253 -6.68 -13.30 16.32
N TYR A 254 -6.89 -12.03 15.97
CA TYR A 254 -8.22 -11.43 15.92
C TYR A 254 -9.13 -12.12 14.90
N GLY A 255 -8.57 -12.48 13.74
CA GLY A 255 -9.31 -13.09 12.62
C GLY A 255 -9.34 -14.62 12.64
N GLU A 256 -8.75 -15.29 13.63
CA GLU A 256 -8.65 -16.73 13.66
C GLU A 256 -10.03 -17.40 13.54
N GLY A 257 -10.20 -18.27 12.54
CA GLY A 257 -11.44 -19.00 12.27
C GLY A 257 -12.59 -18.18 11.70
N ARG A 258 -12.37 -16.91 11.33
CA ARG A 258 -13.37 -16.02 10.74
C ARG A 258 -13.21 -15.93 9.22
N ASP A 259 -14.31 -15.63 8.53
CA ASP A 259 -14.31 -15.43 7.08
C ASP A 259 -13.54 -14.14 6.71
N PRO A 260 -12.57 -14.20 5.76
CA PRO A 260 -11.78 -13.04 5.35
C PRO A 260 -12.60 -11.87 4.80
N LEU A 261 -13.69 -12.14 4.05
CA LEU A 261 -14.56 -11.07 3.53
C LEU A 261 -15.32 -10.36 4.65
N ASP A 262 -15.74 -11.10 5.69
CA ASP A 262 -16.39 -10.50 6.86
C ASP A 262 -15.41 -9.62 7.65
N LEU A 263 -14.16 -10.07 7.82
CA LEU A 263 -13.10 -9.28 8.42
C LEU A 263 -12.78 -8.00 7.62
N PHE A 264 -12.74 -8.13 6.30
CA PHE A 264 -12.53 -6.99 5.43
C PHE A 264 -13.70 -5.99 5.50
N ARG A 265 -14.95 -6.50 5.56
CA ARG A 265 -16.16 -5.68 5.78
C ARG A 265 -16.10 -4.94 7.10
N GLU A 266 -15.71 -5.62 8.18
CA GLU A 266 -15.55 -5.01 9.50
C GLU A 266 -14.56 -3.85 9.47
N SER A 267 -13.42 -4.02 8.82
CA SER A 267 -12.43 -2.95 8.66
C SER A 267 -12.97 -1.78 7.84
N ARG A 268 -13.66 -2.06 6.71
CA ARG A 268 -14.30 -1.00 5.94
C ARG A 268 -15.31 -0.22 6.78
N ASP A 269 -16.16 -0.91 7.54
CA ASP A 269 -17.19 -0.28 8.37
C ASP A 269 -16.57 0.54 9.50
N ALA A 270 -15.46 0.08 10.09
CA ALA A 270 -14.69 0.84 11.07
C ALA A 270 -14.17 2.16 10.48
N VAL A 271 -13.63 2.13 9.26
CA VAL A 271 -13.19 3.34 8.54
C VAL A 271 -14.35 4.29 8.28
N LEU A 272 -15.48 3.78 7.79
CA LEU A 272 -16.65 4.64 7.54
C LEU A 272 -17.19 5.28 8.82
N ASN A 273 -17.20 4.57 9.92
CA ASN A 273 -17.59 5.11 11.24
C ASN A 273 -16.58 6.15 11.73
N MET A 274 -15.28 5.94 11.50
CA MET A 274 -14.24 6.92 11.82
C MET A 274 -14.41 8.21 11.02
N LEU A 275 -14.71 8.12 9.73
CA LEU A 275 -15.00 9.28 8.89
C LEU A 275 -16.20 10.08 9.40
N ASP A 276 -17.28 9.40 9.76
CA ASP A 276 -18.46 10.06 10.33
C ASP A 276 -18.14 10.76 11.66
N ALA A 277 -17.41 10.08 12.55
CA ALA A 277 -17.03 10.62 13.85
C ALA A 277 -16.10 11.84 13.74
N THR A 278 -15.29 11.90 12.69
CA THR A 278 -14.37 13.02 12.42
C THR A 278 -14.98 14.09 11.50
N GLY A 279 -16.23 13.92 11.07
CA GLY A 279 -16.93 14.87 10.15
C GLY A 279 -16.34 14.86 8.74
N ARG A 280 -15.63 13.80 8.34
CA ARG A 280 -15.03 13.67 7.02
C ARG A 280 -16.01 13.02 6.04
N PRO A 281 -16.02 13.45 4.76
CA PRO A 281 -16.93 12.88 3.77
C PRO A 281 -16.56 11.41 3.49
N ARG A 282 -17.56 10.56 3.40
CA ARG A 282 -17.38 9.18 2.95
C ARG A 282 -16.94 9.14 1.49
N PRO A 283 -16.05 8.21 1.11
CA PRO A 283 -15.72 7.96 -0.29
C PRO A 283 -16.98 7.61 -1.10
N PRO A 284 -17.04 7.99 -2.40
CA PRO A 284 -18.14 7.59 -3.25
C PRO A 284 -18.19 6.06 -3.36
N VAL A 285 -19.37 5.51 -3.15
CA VAL A 285 -19.59 4.07 -3.31
C VAL A 285 -19.51 3.73 -4.80
N GLY A 286 -18.68 2.76 -5.16
CA GLY A 286 -18.67 2.20 -6.51
C GLY A 286 -20.09 1.72 -6.87
N LYS A 287 -20.50 1.87 -8.12
CA LYS A 287 -21.80 1.33 -8.55
C LYS A 287 -21.77 -0.20 -8.38
N PRO A 288 -22.81 -0.76 -7.76
CA PRO A 288 -22.93 -2.20 -7.56
C PRO A 288 -22.97 -2.99 -8.87
#